data_9646aba31aef2c1ef737cfed4f8c74e4
#
_entry.id   9646aba31aef2c1ef737cfed4f8c74e4
#
_cell.length_a   1.000
_cell.length_b   1.000
_cell.length_c   1.000
_cell.angle_alpha   90.00
_cell.angle_beta   90.00
_cell.angle_gamma   90.00
#
_symmetry.space_group_name_H-M   'P 1'
#
loop_
_entity.id
_entity.type
_entity.pdbx_description
1 polymer ?
#
loop_
_entity_poly.entity_id
_entity_poly.type
_entity_poly.pdbx_seq_one_letter_code
_entity_poly.pdbx_strand_id
1 'polypeptide(L)'
;HVEGHVWLEAEGVERVRHALEVRHESFHDPRFTDLPRAHGIALVVSDAPGWAMMTETTADFVYCRLHGAEELYVSGYDEAALDRWAGKVRLWSGENGTKPRDVFVYFDNTYRKMRAPQDALGLASRFFPEISCRLTA
;
A
#
# COMPACT_ATOMS: atom_id res chain seq x y z
N HIS A 1 20.95 -19.33 -9.58
CA HIS A 1 21.12 -20.52 -8.73
C HIS A 1 21.10 -20.09 -7.27
N VAL A 2 20.09 -20.55 -6.53
CA VAL A 2 19.92 -20.26 -5.09
C VAL A 2 20.28 -21.46 -4.21
N GLU A 3 20.86 -22.49 -4.80
CA GLU A 3 21.27 -23.71 -4.11
C GLU A 3 22.32 -23.37 -3.03
N GLY A 4 22.07 -23.76 -1.79
CA GLY A 4 22.94 -23.44 -0.65
C GLY A 4 22.74 -22.04 -0.04
N HIS A 5 21.81 -21.22 -0.56
CA HIS A 5 21.48 -19.89 -0.03
C HIS A 5 20.05 -19.79 0.52
N VAL A 6 19.41 -20.92 0.77
CA VAL A 6 18.05 -20.97 1.33
C VAL A 6 18.14 -21.30 2.82
N TRP A 7 17.70 -20.37 3.66
CA TRP A 7 17.49 -20.61 5.08
C TRP A 7 16.00 -20.91 5.30
N LEU A 8 15.69 -22.11 5.73
CA LEU A 8 14.32 -22.60 5.95
C LEU A 8 13.92 -22.70 7.41
N GLU A 9 14.84 -22.42 8.32
CA GLU A 9 14.57 -22.42 9.76
C GLU A 9 14.21 -21.02 10.22
N ALA A 10 13.05 -20.86 10.85
CA ALA A 10 12.59 -19.60 11.41
C ALA A 10 12.51 -19.75 12.93
N GLU A 11 13.54 -19.28 13.63
CA GLU A 11 13.54 -19.21 15.07
C GLU A 11 12.96 -17.89 15.58
N GLY A 12 12.05 -17.95 16.55
CA GLY A 12 11.51 -16.78 17.23
C GLY A 12 10.50 -15.95 16.42
N VAL A 13 10.02 -16.45 15.29
CA VAL A 13 8.95 -15.80 14.51
C VAL A 13 7.62 -16.49 14.78
N GLU A 14 6.82 -15.92 15.68
CA GLU A 14 5.53 -16.49 16.06
C GLU A 14 4.43 -16.17 15.05
N ARG A 15 4.48 -15.01 14.39
CA ARG A 15 3.44 -14.57 13.44
C ARG A 15 4.04 -13.72 12.32
N VAL A 16 3.75 -14.11 11.08
CA VAL A 16 4.06 -13.34 9.88
C VAL A 16 2.76 -12.93 9.21
N ARG A 17 2.64 -11.65 8.83
CA ARG A 17 1.54 -11.14 8.01
C ARG A 17 1.95 -11.21 6.54
N HIS A 18 1.06 -11.74 5.69
CA HIS A 18 1.31 -11.92 4.27
C HIS A 18 0.50 -10.93 3.44
N ALA A 19 1.13 -10.32 2.45
CA ALA A 19 0.47 -9.48 1.45
C ALA A 19 0.78 -10.01 0.04
N LEU A 20 -0.24 -10.07 -0.81
CA LEU A 20 -0.15 -10.57 -2.17
C LEU A 20 -0.49 -9.46 -3.16
N GLU A 21 0.47 -9.09 -4.01
CA GLU A 21 0.27 -8.13 -5.09
C GLU A 21 -0.07 -8.86 -6.38
N VAL A 22 -1.24 -8.56 -6.95
CA VAL A 22 -1.67 -9.04 -8.27
C VAL A 22 -1.67 -7.87 -9.25
N ARG A 23 -1.33 -8.14 -10.52
CA ARG A 23 -1.10 -7.09 -11.52
C ARG A 23 -1.95 -7.24 -12.78
N HIS A 24 -2.74 -8.32 -12.90
CA HIS A 24 -3.52 -8.61 -14.08
C HIS A 24 -5.02 -8.60 -13.77
N GLU A 25 -5.82 -8.11 -14.70
CA GLU A 25 -7.28 -7.98 -14.57
C GLU A 25 -8.00 -9.32 -14.31
N SER A 26 -7.42 -10.44 -14.74
CA SER A 26 -8.00 -11.76 -14.48
C SER A 26 -8.18 -12.09 -13.00
N PHE A 27 -7.53 -11.36 -12.10
CA PHE A 27 -7.71 -11.49 -10.66
C PHE A 27 -8.92 -10.70 -10.11
N HIS A 28 -9.61 -9.89 -10.93
CA HIS A 28 -10.89 -9.27 -10.58
C HIS A 28 -12.02 -10.31 -10.61
N ASP A 29 -11.91 -11.33 -9.78
CA ASP A 29 -12.90 -12.38 -9.61
C ASP A 29 -13.21 -12.53 -8.10
N PRO A 30 -14.49 -12.46 -7.69
CA PRO A 30 -14.87 -12.65 -6.28
C PRO A 30 -14.33 -13.95 -5.68
N ARG A 31 -14.28 -15.03 -6.48
CA ARG A 31 -13.72 -16.32 -6.04
C ARG A 31 -12.24 -16.23 -5.69
N PHE A 32 -11.48 -15.37 -6.43
CA PHE A 32 -10.09 -15.11 -6.09
C PHE A 32 -10.00 -14.34 -4.77
N THR A 33 -10.82 -13.31 -4.57
CA THR A 33 -10.80 -12.47 -3.36
C THR A 33 -11.14 -13.26 -2.09
N ASP A 34 -11.98 -14.27 -2.20
CA ASP A 34 -12.35 -15.15 -1.07
C ASP A 34 -11.18 -16.00 -0.57
N LEU A 35 -10.27 -16.40 -1.44
CA LEU A 35 -9.11 -17.21 -1.07
C LEU A 35 -8.15 -16.47 -0.11
N PRO A 36 -7.58 -15.29 -0.45
CA PRO A 36 -6.75 -14.54 0.49
C PRO A 36 -7.51 -14.16 1.76
N ARG A 37 -8.81 -13.87 1.69
CA ARG A 37 -9.65 -13.59 2.87
C ARG A 37 -9.73 -14.78 3.82
N ALA A 38 -9.91 -15.99 3.30
CA ALA A 38 -9.97 -17.22 4.11
C ALA A 38 -8.64 -17.51 4.85
N HIS A 39 -7.51 -17.01 4.30
CA HIS A 39 -6.18 -17.21 4.87
C HIS A 39 -5.61 -15.97 5.58
N GLY A 40 -6.36 -14.87 5.70
CA GLY A 40 -5.90 -13.64 6.32
C GLY A 40 -4.73 -12.98 5.59
N ILE A 41 -4.63 -13.20 4.27
CA ILE A 41 -3.63 -12.59 3.40
C ILE A 41 -4.18 -11.27 2.88
N ALA A 42 -3.46 -10.17 3.05
CA ALA A 42 -3.85 -8.89 2.49
C ALA A 42 -3.66 -8.86 0.96
N LEU A 43 -4.68 -8.45 0.22
CA LEU A 43 -4.47 -8.02 -1.16
C LEU A 43 -3.81 -6.64 -1.15
N VAL A 44 -2.71 -6.50 -1.89
CA VAL A 44 -2.01 -5.22 -2.03
C VAL A 44 -2.84 -4.29 -2.90
N VAL A 45 -3.11 -3.09 -2.39
CA VAL A 45 -3.73 -2.02 -3.17
C VAL A 45 -2.62 -1.35 -3.98
N SER A 46 -2.49 -1.72 -5.25
CA SER A 46 -1.47 -1.17 -6.15
C SER A 46 -2.06 -0.05 -6.99
N ASP A 47 -1.57 1.18 -6.82
CA ASP A 47 -1.88 2.30 -7.70
C ASP A 47 -0.80 2.42 -8.78
N ALA A 48 -1.10 1.85 -9.93
CA ALA A 48 -0.20 1.81 -11.07
C ALA A 48 -0.97 1.88 -12.38
N PRO A 49 -0.54 2.69 -13.34
CA PRO A 49 -1.17 2.74 -14.66
C PRO A 49 -1.20 1.37 -15.33
N GLY A 50 -2.39 0.96 -15.74
CA GLY A 50 -2.60 -0.31 -16.46
C GLY A 50 -2.61 -1.57 -15.59
N TRP A 51 -2.54 -1.44 -14.25
CA TRP A 51 -2.70 -2.58 -13.35
C TRP A 51 -4.11 -2.64 -12.76
N ALA A 52 -4.50 -3.83 -12.35
CA ALA A 52 -5.74 -4.02 -11.60
C ALA A 52 -5.59 -3.43 -10.18
N MET A 53 -6.32 -2.36 -9.88
CA MET A 53 -6.39 -1.81 -8.53
C MET A 53 -7.48 -2.55 -7.74
N MET A 54 -7.07 -3.43 -6.83
CA MET A 54 -7.98 -4.12 -5.91
C MET A 54 -7.98 -3.42 -4.56
N THR A 55 -9.15 -3.00 -4.10
CA THR A 55 -9.32 -2.22 -2.85
C THR A 55 -10.01 -3.01 -1.74
N GLU A 56 -10.32 -4.28 -1.99
CA GLU A 56 -10.97 -5.18 -1.05
C GLU A 56 -10.05 -5.50 0.14
N THR A 57 -10.57 -5.31 1.33
CA THR A 57 -9.85 -5.67 2.56
C THR A 57 -10.03 -7.15 2.86
N THR A 58 -8.97 -7.93 2.75
CA THR A 58 -8.97 -9.39 2.93
C THR A 58 -8.27 -9.85 4.20
N ALA A 59 -7.62 -8.93 4.94
CA ALA A 59 -6.89 -9.21 6.18
C ALA A 59 -7.20 -8.19 7.28
N ASP A 60 -6.55 -8.33 8.43
CA ASP A 60 -6.63 -7.40 9.56
C ASP A 60 -5.72 -6.15 9.38
N PHE A 61 -5.10 -6.02 8.23
CA PHE A 61 -4.29 -4.86 7.83
C PHE A 61 -4.48 -4.57 6.33
N VAL A 62 -4.05 -3.39 5.91
CA VAL A 62 -4.04 -2.96 4.50
C VAL A 62 -2.61 -2.61 4.10
N TYR A 63 -2.21 -3.03 2.90
CA TYR A 63 -0.91 -2.76 2.34
C TYR A 63 -1.07 -2.09 0.98
N CYS A 64 -0.59 -0.85 0.84
CA CYS A 64 -0.68 -0.06 -0.38
C CYS A 64 0.69 0.17 -0.99
N ARG A 65 0.76 0.09 -2.32
CA ARG A 65 1.93 0.46 -3.12
C ARG A 65 1.54 1.48 -4.17
N LEU A 66 2.15 2.65 -4.13
CA LEU A 66 1.84 3.80 -4.96
C LEU A 66 2.98 4.01 -5.96
N HIS A 67 2.75 3.57 -7.21
CA HIS A 67 3.78 3.49 -8.25
C HIS A 67 3.82 4.71 -9.19
N GLY A 68 2.94 5.68 -8.96
CA GLY A 68 2.78 6.87 -9.80
C GLY A 68 1.38 6.94 -10.42
N ALA A 69 0.79 8.15 -10.40
CA ALA A 69 -0.61 8.34 -10.78
C ALA A 69 -0.86 8.25 -12.30
N GLU A 70 0.10 8.70 -13.12
CA GLU A 70 -0.06 8.81 -14.58
C GLU A 70 1.01 8.03 -15.35
N GLU A 71 2.25 8.06 -14.90
CA GLU A 71 3.39 7.34 -15.47
C GLU A 71 4.05 6.47 -14.42
N LEU A 72 4.11 5.17 -14.70
CA LEU A 72 4.61 4.14 -13.80
C LEU A 72 6.03 4.48 -13.28
N TYR A 73 6.19 4.50 -11.97
CA TYR A 73 7.42 4.81 -11.23
C TYR A 73 7.96 6.24 -11.41
N VAL A 74 7.33 7.11 -12.22
CA VAL A 74 7.84 8.44 -12.58
C VAL A 74 6.98 9.57 -12.03
N SER A 75 5.66 9.51 -12.26
CA SER A 75 4.75 10.58 -11.85
C SER A 75 4.59 10.64 -10.35
N GLY A 76 4.46 11.87 -9.83
CA GLY A 76 4.08 12.13 -8.45
C GLY A 76 2.57 12.09 -8.25
N TYR A 77 2.19 12.39 -7.02
CA TYR A 77 0.80 12.59 -6.60
C TYR A 77 0.59 14.08 -6.32
N ASP A 78 -0.41 14.68 -6.94
CA ASP A 78 -0.80 16.05 -6.63
C ASP A 78 -1.56 16.11 -5.28
N GLU A 79 -1.81 17.34 -4.79
CA GLU A 79 -2.49 17.54 -3.51
C GLU A 79 -3.86 16.87 -3.48
N ALA A 80 -4.63 16.95 -4.57
CA ALA A 80 -5.95 16.32 -4.64
C ALA A 80 -5.86 14.78 -4.62
N ALA A 81 -4.85 14.20 -5.25
CA ALA A 81 -4.60 12.76 -5.21
C ALA A 81 -4.19 12.32 -3.80
N LEU A 82 -3.30 13.07 -3.14
CA LEU A 82 -2.91 12.80 -1.75
C LEU A 82 -4.08 12.94 -0.78
N ASP A 83 -5.00 13.89 -1.00
CA ASP A 83 -6.23 14.02 -0.20
C ASP A 83 -7.17 12.83 -0.39
N ARG A 84 -7.32 12.34 -1.62
CA ARG A 84 -8.09 11.11 -1.89
C ARG A 84 -7.48 9.90 -1.20
N TRP A 85 -6.15 9.78 -1.23
CA TRP A 85 -5.45 8.69 -0.53
C TRP A 85 -5.58 8.80 0.98
N ALA A 86 -5.48 10.02 1.54
CA ALA A 86 -5.72 10.24 2.97
C ALA A 86 -7.13 9.81 3.38
N GLY A 87 -8.15 10.11 2.56
CA GLY A 87 -9.52 9.65 2.79
C GLY A 87 -9.65 8.12 2.83
N LYS A 88 -8.98 7.41 1.91
CA LYS A 88 -8.95 5.94 1.92
C LYS A 88 -8.26 5.39 3.16
N VAL A 89 -7.11 5.95 3.54
CA VAL A 89 -6.37 5.55 4.75
C VAL A 89 -7.23 5.71 6.00
N ARG A 90 -7.93 6.86 6.16
CA ARG A 90 -8.85 7.10 7.28
C ARG A 90 -9.98 6.09 7.34
N LEU A 91 -10.55 5.76 6.18
CA LEU A 91 -11.61 4.73 6.11
C LEU A 91 -11.09 3.37 6.59
N TRP A 92 -9.90 2.95 6.15
CA TRP A 92 -9.34 1.65 6.54
C TRP A 92 -8.84 1.63 7.98
N SER A 93 -8.34 2.75 8.51
CA SER A 93 -7.91 2.88 9.91
C SER A 93 -9.08 3.00 10.91
N GLY A 94 -10.32 3.05 10.43
CA GLY A 94 -11.51 2.98 11.27
C GLY A 94 -12.06 4.31 11.74
N GLU A 95 -11.63 5.45 11.20
CA GLU A 95 -12.15 6.78 11.59
C GLU A 95 -13.68 6.91 11.44
N ASN A 96 -14.29 6.17 10.51
CA ASN A 96 -15.74 6.19 10.27
C ASN A 96 -16.51 5.08 11.02
N GLY A 97 -15.95 4.54 12.11
CA GLY A 97 -16.60 3.49 12.90
C GLY A 97 -16.48 2.09 12.27
N THR A 98 -15.70 1.92 11.21
CA THR A 98 -15.35 0.61 10.69
C THR A 98 -14.32 -0.07 11.60
N LYS A 99 -14.13 -1.40 11.46
CA LYS A 99 -13.11 -2.11 12.21
C LYS A 99 -11.73 -1.50 11.92
N PRO A 100 -11.00 -0.97 12.93
CA PRO A 100 -9.69 -0.38 12.73
C PRO A 100 -8.67 -1.42 12.23
N ARG A 101 -7.81 -1.00 11.30
CA ARG A 101 -6.72 -1.80 10.75
C ARG A 101 -5.43 -1.00 10.72
N ASP A 102 -4.31 -1.69 10.82
CA ASP A 102 -3.02 -1.11 10.42
C ASP A 102 -3.03 -0.85 8.91
N VAL A 103 -2.58 0.34 8.51
CA VAL A 103 -2.48 0.71 7.09
C VAL A 103 -1.03 1.06 6.78
N PHE A 104 -0.43 0.29 5.89
CA PHE A 104 0.93 0.50 5.39
C PHE A 104 0.85 1.10 3.99
N VAL A 105 1.49 2.25 3.77
CA VAL A 105 1.51 2.92 2.48
C VAL A 105 2.95 3.15 2.05
N TYR A 106 3.33 2.58 0.92
CA TYR A 106 4.66 2.71 0.33
C TYR A 106 4.58 3.40 -1.02
N PHE A 107 5.43 4.39 -1.23
CA PHE A 107 5.58 5.09 -2.49
C PHE A 107 6.77 4.51 -3.25
N ASP A 108 6.51 4.01 -4.46
CA ASP A 108 7.51 3.37 -5.32
C ASP A 108 7.83 4.22 -6.57
N ASN A 109 7.40 5.47 -6.63
CA ASN A 109 7.64 6.39 -7.73
C ASN A 109 9.00 7.11 -7.61
N THR A 110 10.07 6.30 -7.55
CA THR A 110 11.45 6.77 -7.35
C THR A 110 12.24 6.98 -8.64
N TYR A 111 11.74 6.50 -9.78
CA TYR A 111 12.46 6.56 -11.04
C TYR A 111 12.50 8.00 -11.58
N ARG A 112 13.67 8.44 -12.06
CA ARG A 112 13.97 9.77 -12.62
C ARG A 112 13.68 10.97 -11.70
N LYS A 113 12.43 11.18 -11.28
CA LYS A 113 12.00 12.38 -10.53
C LYS A 113 12.09 12.22 -9.01
N MET A 114 12.38 11.03 -8.51
CA MET A 114 12.52 10.75 -7.06
C MET A 114 11.37 11.31 -6.21
N ARG A 115 10.13 11.15 -6.69
CA ARG A 115 8.95 11.77 -6.05
C ARG A 115 8.52 11.10 -4.76
N ALA A 116 8.84 9.82 -4.56
CA ALA A 116 8.36 9.02 -3.44
C ALA A 116 8.58 9.67 -2.05
N PRO A 117 9.74 10.25 -1.73
CA PRO A 117 9.91 10.89 -0.42
C PRO A 117 8.99 12.08 -0.20
N GLN A 118 8.83 12.96 -1.20
CA GLN A 118 7.97 14.13 -1.13
C GLN A 118 6.49 13.73 -1.01
N ASP A 119 6.06 12.78 -1.82
CA ASP A 119 4.69 12.30 -1.83
C ASP A 119 4.34 11.56 -0.52
N ALA A 120 5.29 10.79 0.04
CA ALA A 120 5.12 10.15 1.35
C ALA A 120 4.99 11.19 2.48
N LEU A 121 5.83 12.22 2.48
CA LEU A 121 5.74 13.32 3.45
C LEU A 121 4.44 14.12 3.26
N GLY A 122 4.05 14.38 2.01
CA GLY A 122 2.78 15.02 1.68
C GLY A 122 1.58 14.24 2.22
N LEU A 123 1.56 12.93 2.05
CA LEU A 123 0.50 12.09 2.64
C LEU A 123 0.56 12.10 4.17
N ALA A 124 1.75 11.93 4.75
CA ALA A 124 1.93 11.90 6.20
C ALA A 124 1.49 13.20 6.89
N SER A 125 1.71 14.36 6.26
CA SER A 125 1.32 15.66 6.81
C SER A 125 -0.20 15.82 7.00
N ARG A 126 -1.01 15.02 6.32
CA ARG A 126 -2.47 15.00 6.47
C ARG A 126 -2.96 14.30 7.75
N PHE A 127 -2.07 13.56 8.38
CA PHE A 127 -2.31 12.86 9.65
C PHE A 127 -1.51 13.48 10.80
N PHE A 128 -0.35 14.03 10.47
CA PHE A 128 0.62 14.58 11.42
C PHE A 128 1.03 15.99 10.97
N PRO A 129 0.25 17.04 11.30
CA PRO A 129 0.52 18.43 10.85
C PRO A 129 1.90 18.95 11.21
N GLU A 130 2.51 18.44 12.29
CA GLU A 130 3.87 18.79 12.72
C GLU A 130 4.96 18.40 11.71
N ILE A 131 4.68 17.44 10.82
CA ILE A 131 5.61 17.06 9.75
C ILE A 131 5.74 18.18 8.72
N SER A 132 4.67 18.90 8.41
CA SER A 132 4.68 20.04 7.48
C SER A 132 5.63 21.16 7.94
N CYS A 133 5.72 21.44 9.23
CA CYS A 133 6.61 22.46 9.79
C CYS A 133 8.09 22.17 9.62
N ARG A 134 8.49 20.91 9.48
CA ARG A 134 9.92 20.54 9.35
C ARG A 134 10.42 20.57 7.91
N LEU A 135 9.54 20.68 6.93
CA LEU A 135 9.88 20.68 5.50
C LEU A 135 10.13 22.11 4.97
N THR A 136 9.73 23.13 5.72
CA THR A 136 9.86 24.57 5.35
C THR A 136 10.96 25.29 6.11
N ALA A 137 11.71 24.60 6.96
CA ALA A 137 12.87 25.10 7.71
C ALA A 137 14.18 24.53 7.12
#